data_479c25ac7e60c36fc62d6d411ad2cefc
#
_entry.id   479c25ac7e60c36fc62d6d411ad2cefc
#
_cell.length_a   1.000
_cell.length_b   1.000
_cell.length_c   1.000
_cell.angle_alpha   90.00
_cell.angle_beta   90.00
_cell.angle_gamma   90.00
#
_symmetry.space_group_name_H-M   'P 1'
#
loop_
_entity.id
_entity.type
_entity.pdbx_description
1 polymer ?
#
loop_
_entity_poly.entity_id
_entity_poly.type
_entity_poly.pdbx_seq_one_letter_code
_entity_poly.pdbx_strand_id
1 'polypeptide(L)'
;MSFVKEGNFVLQEKFYRDTLELESSLKFLRAGVRKTVYFQGEEVKAGIVTCGGLCPGLNVVIRSIVMGLWNDYGVRKIWGIKWGYRGFYEDFPKNWIELNPQVVENIHNLGGTMLGSSRGGFKAQEMINAIQKMGINHLYIIGGDGTHRGILGL
;
A
#
# COMPACT_ATOMS: atom_id res chain seq x y z
N MET A 1 -1.26 -6.64 -22.32
CA MET A 1 -1.25 -5.75 -21.15
C MET A 1 -0.97 -4.33 -21.64
N SER A 2 -1.76 -3.33 -21.25
CA SER A 2 -1.54 -1.94 -21.67
C SER A 2 -0.75 -1.20 -20.59
N PHE A 3 0.44 -0.73 -20.93
CA PHE A 3 1.28 0.04 -20.01
C PHE A 3 0.86 1.51 -19.96
N VAL A 4 0.97 2.11 -18.77
CA VAL A 4 0.82 3.56 -18.61
C VAL A 4 2.06 4.24 -19.20
N LYS A 5 1.86 5.20 -20.10
CA LYS A 5 2.97 5.96 -20.69
C LYS A 5 3.58 6.93 -19.67
N GLU A 6 4.89 7.13 -19.76
CA GLU A 6 5.56 8.20 -19.00
C GLU A 6 4.96 9.56 -19.33
N GLY A 7 4.82 10.41 -18.32
CA GLY A 7 4.20 11.72 -18.47
C GLY A 7 2.67 11.75 -18.47
N ASN A 8 2.00 10.60 -18.29
CA ASN A 8 0.56 10.59 -18.09
C ASN A 8 0.22 10.99 -16.65
N PHE A 9 -0.57 12.05 -16.52
CA PHE A 9 -1.03 12.58 -15.24
C PHE A 9 -2.54 12.49 -15.10
N VAL A 10 -2.99 12.47 -13.85
CA VAL A 10 -4.38 12.66 -13.43
C VAL A 10 -4.45 13.99 -12.72
N LEU A 11 -5.42 14.80 -13.06
CA LEU A 11 -5.65 16.09 -12.43
C LEU A 11 -6.47 15.90 -11.14
N GLN A 12 -6.23 16.74 -10.15
CA GLN A 12 -6.98 16.73 -8.90
C GLN A 12 -8.44 17.08 -9.14
N GLU A 13 -8.69 18.12 -9.93
CA GLU A 13 -10.04 18.58 -10.24
C GLU A 13 -10.51 18.05 -11.58
N LYS A 14 -11.82 17.79 -11.69
CA LYS A 14 -12.44 17.30 -12.94
C LYS A 14 -13.01 18.44 -13.80
N PHE A 15 -13.31 19.58 -13.19
CA PHE A 15 -13.92 20.72 -13.84
C PHE A 15 -13.06 21.96 -13.61
N TYR A 16 -12.79 22.71 -14.65
CA TYR A 16 -11.98 23.91 -14.65
C TYR A 16 -12.77 25.02 -15.33
N ARG A 17 -12.60 26.25 -14.82
CA ARG A 17 -13.27 27.44 -15.39
C ARG A 17 -12.56 27.96 -16.63
N ASP A 18 -11.25 27.83 -16.64
CA ASP A 18 -10.40 28.26 -17.75
C ASP A 18 -9.09 27.46 -17.84
N THR A 19 -8.28 27.75 -18.86
CA THR A 19 -7.00 27.07 -19.10
C THR A 19 -5.94 27.39 -18.05
N LEU A 20 -5.96 28.57 -17.43
CA LEU A 20 -5.00 28.96 -16.39
C LEU A 20 -5.24 28.16 -15.11
N GLU A 21 -6.50 27.96 -14.72
CA GLU A 21 -6.88 27.12 -13.59
C GLU A 21 -6.45 25.65 -13.85
N LEU A 22 -6.63 25.17 -15.07
CA LEU A 22 -6.18 23.83 -15.48
C LEU A 22 -4.64 23.69 -15.39
N GLU A 23 -3.89 24.67 -15.83
CA GLU A 23 -2.43 24.64 -15.81
C GLU A 23 -1.86 24.72 -14.39
N SER A 24 -2.52 25.44 -13.49
CA SER A 24 -2.13 25.58 -12.08
C SER A 24 -2.57 24.42 -11.20
N SER A 25 -3.42 23.52 -11.69
CA SER A 25 -3.95 22.41 -10.90
C SER A 25 -2.88 21.39 -10.53
N LEU A 26 -3.05 20.76 -9.36
CA LEU A 26 -2.19 19.66 -8.93
C LEU A 26 -2.33 18.47 -9.87
N LYS A 27 -1.18 17.95 -10.32
CA LYS A 27 -1.07 16.81 -11.22
C LYS A 27 -0.46 15.63 -10.47
N PHE A 28 -1.12 14.49 -10.53
CA PHE A 28 -0.61 13.24 -9.97
C PHE A 28 -0.22 12.29 -11.10
N LEU A 29 0.87 11.56 -10.94
CA LEU A 29 1.23 10.50 -11.88
C LEU A 29 0.09 9.48 -11.96
N ARG A 30 -0.32 9.14 -13.19
CA ARG A 30 -1.33 8.11 -13.39
C ARG A 30 -0.82 6.77 -12.85
N ALA A 31 -1.61 6.14 -11.96
CA ALA A 31 -1.32 4.79 -11.49
C ALA A 31 -1.48 3.76 -12.61
N GLY A 32 -0.75 2.67 -12.50
CA GLY A 32 -0.84 1.53 -13.40
C GLY A 32 0.52 0.93 -13.75
N VAL A 33 0.49 -0.14 -14.52
CA VAL A 33 1.67 -0.92 -14.88
C VAL A 33 2.62 -0.12 -15.76
N ARG A 34 3.89 -0.08 -15.40
CA ARG A 34 4.98 0.55 -16.16
C ARG A 34 5.74 -0.50 -16.96
N LYS A 35 6.26 -0.11 -18.12
CA LYS A 35 7.10 -0.98 -18.95
C LYS A 35 8.45 -1.27 -18.27
N THR A 36 8.98 -0.28 -17.58
CA THR A 36 10.25 -0.38 -16.84
C THR A 36 9.94 -0.34 -15.34
N VAL A 37 10.49 -1.29 -14.59
CA VAL A 37 10.40 -1.37 -13.14
C VAL A 37 11.77 -1.06 -12.53
N TYR A 38 11.79 -0.46 -11.33
CA TYR A 38 13.02 -0.09 -10.65
C TYR A 38 13.66 -1.28 -9.95
N PHE A 39 12.86 -2.12 -9.29
CA PHE A 39 13.33 -3.32 -8.59
C PHE A 39 12.97 -4.59 -9.37
N GLN A 40 13.86 -5.56 -9.37
CA GLN A 40 13.51 -6.92 -9.76
C GLN A 40 12.61 -7.55 -8.68
N GLY A 41 11.69 -8.43 -9.09
CA GLY A 41 10.74 -9.04 -8.16
C GLY A 41 11.40 -9.78 -6.99
N GLU A 42 12.54 -10.39 -7.21
CA GLU A 42 13.33 -11.11 -6.20
C GLU A 42 13.93 -10.19 -5.13
N GLU A 43 14.20 -8.92 -5.48
CA GLU A 43 14.72 -7.90 -4.57
C GLU A 43 13.63 -7.27 -3.72
N VAL A 44 12.36 -7.40 -4.14
CA VAL A 44 11.24 -6.78 -3.45
C VAL A 44 10.91 -7.53 -2.17
N LYS A 45 10.90 -6.77 -1.06
CA LYS A 45 10.30 -7.16 0.21
C LYS A 45 9.14 -6.21 0.49
N ALA A 46 7.93 -6.70 0.33
CA ALA A 46 6.72 -5.90 0.44
C ALA A 46 6.10 -5.98 1.84
N GLY A 47 5.62 -4.85 2.34
CA GLY A 47 4.78 -4.77 3.53
C GLY A 47 3.39 -4.25 3.15
N ILE A 48 2.33 -4.82 3.71
CA ILE A 48 0.95 -4.37 3.52
C ILE A 48 0.33 -4.10 4.89
N VAL A 49 -0.25 -2.94 5.06
CA VAL A 49 -0.92 -2.53 6.30
C VAL A 49 -2.24 -1.83 6.01
N THR A 50 -3.26 -2.10 6.83
CA THR A 50 -4.55 -1.40 6.79
C THR A 50 -4.71 -0.54 8.03
N CYS A 51 -5.03 0.75 7.84
CA CYS A 51 -5.11 1.75 8.88
C CYS A 51 -6.44 2.49 8.85
N GLY A 52 -6.88 3.00 10.00
CA GLY A 52 -8.08 3.82 10.11
C GLY A 52 -9.37 3.02 10.26
N GLY A 53 -10.46 3.57 9.72
CA GLY A 53 -11.77 2.93 9.77
C GLY A 53 -11.94 1.81 8.75
N LEU A 54 -12.87 0.90 9.02
CA LEU A 54 -13.22 -0.17 8.08
C LEU A 54 -14.07 0.38 6.93
N CYS A 55 -13.81 -0.10 5.73
CA CYS A 55 -14.67 0.10 4.57
C CYS A 55 -14.81 -1.21 3.79
N PRO A 56 -15.86 -1.37 2.98
CA PRO A 56 -16.02 -2.54 2.13
C PRO A 56 -14.83 -2.71 1.17
N GLY A 57 -14.39 -3.96 0.98
CA GLY A 57 -13.39 -4.30 -0.02
C GLY A 57 -11.93 -4.29 0.45
N LEU A 58 -11.62 -4.01 1.73
CA LEU A 58 -10.23 -4.03 2.23
C LEU A 58 -9.53 -5.37 1.97
N ASN A 59 -10.20 -6.48 2.24
CA ASN A 59 -9.65 -7.80 1.97
C ASN A 59 -9.44 -8.07 0.46
N VAL A 60 -10.31 -7.53 -0.39
CA VAL A 60 -10.15 -7.62 -1.85
C VAL A 60 -8.89 -6.87 -2.29
N VAL A 61 -8.64 -5.69 -1.72
CA VAL A 61 -7.42 -4.91 -2.01
C VAL A 61 -6.16 -5.65 -1.56
N ILE A 62 -6.15 -6.17 -0.32
CA ILE A 62 -5.01 -6.97 0.19
C ILE A 62 -4.74 -8.16 -0.74
N ARG A 63 -5.78 -8.94 -1.07
CA ARG A 63 -5.66 -10.06 -1.98
C ARG A 63 -5.11 -9.67 -3.34
N SER A 64 -5.64 -8.61 -3.92
CA SER A 64 -5.21 -8.14 -5.25
C SER A 64 -3.75 -7.70 -5.27
N ILE A 65 -3.29 -7.02 -4.21
CA ILE A 65 -1.87 -6.65 -4.08
C ILE A 65 -1.00 -7.91 -3.99
N VAL A 66 -1.34 -8.86 -3.11
CA VAL A 66 -0.57 -10.11 -2.94
C VAL A 66 -0.53 -10.90 -4.24
N MET A 67 -1.69 -11.10 -4.89
CA MET A 67 -1.78 -11.88 -6.14
C MET A 67 -1.01 -11.21 -7.29
N GLY A 68 -1.10 -9.88 -7.42
CA GLY A 68 -0.35 -9.12 -8.42
C GLY A 68 1.15 -9.19 -8.18
N LEU A 69 1.61 -8.94 -6.96
CA LEU A 69 3.02 -9.04 -6.59
C LEU A 69 3.57 -10.45 -6.88
N TRP A 70 2.82 -11.46 -6.51
CA TRP A 70 3.26 -12.86 -6.64
C TRP A 70 3.25 -13.34 -8.10
N ASN A 71 2.15 -13.13 -8.83
CA ASN A 71 1.95 -13.70 -10.15
C ASN A 71 2.56 -12.85 -11.27
N ASP A 72 2.45 -11.52 -11.16
CA ASP A 72 2.83 -10.62 -12.24
C ASP A 72 4.28 -10.12 -12.09
N TYR A 73 4.75 -9.95 -10.85
CA TYR A 73 6.07 -9.39 -10.57
C TYR A 73 7.07 -10.37 -9.94
N GLY A 74 6.66 -11.60 -9.64
CA GLY A 74 7.56 -12.63 -9.08
C GLY A 74 8.01 -12.37 -7.64
N VAL A 75 7.37 -11.46 -6.92
CA VAL A 75 7.70 -11.16 -5.51
C VAL A 75 7.32 -12.33 -4.61
N ARG A 76 8.23 -12.72 -3.71
CA ARG A 76 8.04 -13.87 -2.82
C ARG A 76 8.08 -13.51 -1.33
N LYS A 77 8.53 -12.31 -0.99
CA LYS A 77 8.60 -11.83 0.40
C LYS A 77 7.56 -10.73 0.60
N ILE A 78 6.38 -11.12 1.09
CA ILE A 78 5.25 -10.22 1.31
C ILE A 78 4.80 -10.37 2.76
N TRP A 79 4.80 -9.28 3.51
CA TRP A 79 4.41 -9.22 4.90
C TRP A 79 3.10 -8.46 5.09
N GLY A 80 2.17 -9.04 5.83
CA GLY A 80 1.00 -8.34 6.33
C GLY A 80 1.25 -7.84 7.74
N ILE A 81 1.09 -6.54 7.96
CA ILE A 81 1.31 -5.90 9.25
C ILE A 81 -0.04 -5.70 9.91
N LYS A 82 -0.28 -6.35 11.04
CA LYS A 82 -1.55 -6.29 11.75
C LYS A 82 -1.68 -5.03 12.59
N TRP A 83 -2.93 -4.60 12.80
CA TRP A 83 -3.30 -3.53 13.72
C TRP A 83 -2.80 -2.13 13.32
N GLY A 84 -2.72 -1.87 12.04
CA GLY A 84 -2.35 -0.56 11.51
C GLY A 84 -0.93 -0.14 11.90
N TYR A 85 -0.72 1.14 12.11
CA TYR A 85 0.61 1.66 12.47
C TYR A 85 1.19 1.08 13.76
N ARG A 86 0.34 0.67 14.70
CA ARG A 86 0.79 0.05 15.96
C ARG A 86 1.51 -1.27 15.73
N GLY A 87 1.15 -2.02 14.69
CA GLY A 87 1.77 -3.29 14.35
C GLY A 87 3.25 -3.21 13.97
N PHE A 88 3.77 -2.01 13.72
CA PHE A 88 5.21 -1.84 13.47
C PHE A 88 6.05 -1.94 14.74
N TYR A 89 5.49 -1.68 15.92
CA TYR A 89 6.25 -1.61 17.17
C TYR A 89 5.60 -2.35 18.34
N GLU A 90 4.29 -2.40 18.44
CA GLU A 90 3.61 -3.23 19.45
C GLU A 90 3.78 -4.71 19.09
N ASP A 91 4.31 -5.51 20.02
CA ASP A 91 4.56 -6.95 19.81
C ASP A 91 5.35 -7.31 18.53
N PHE A 92 6.17 -6.40 18.03
CA PHE A 92 7.02 -6.66 16.86
C PHE A 92 8.04 -7.78 17.16
N PRO A 93 8.26 -8.77 16.27
CA PRO A 93 7.64 -8.94 14.94
C PRO A 93 6.38 -9.84 14.93
N LYS A 94 5.80 -10.20 16.07
CA LYS A 94 4.66 -11.14 16.16
C LYS A 94 3.42 -10.70 15.38
N ASN A 95 3.25 -9.37 15.22
CA ASN A 95 2.16 -8.79 14.45
C ASN A 95 2.41 -8.79 12.93
N TRP A 96 3.53 -9.36 12.49
CA TRP A 96 3.85 -9.50 11.07
C TRP A 96 3.61 -10.93 10.62
N ILE A 97 2.76 -11.11 9.61
CA ILE A 97 2.43 -12.40 9.03
C ILE A 97 2.91 -12.49 7.59
N GLU A 98 3.46 -13.61 7.20
CA GLU A 98 3.81 -13.83 5.81
C GLU A 98 2.56 -14.03 4.97
N LEU A 99 2.49 -13.33 3.83
CA LEU A 99 1.39 -13.38 2.88
C LEU A 99 1.82 -14.06 1.59
N ASN A 100 0.97 -14.94 1.10
CA ASN A 100 1.13 -15.64 -0.17
C ASN A 100 -0.25 -15.94 -0.76
N PRO A 101 -0.35 -16.44 -2.01
CA PRO A 101 -1.64 -16.75 -2.63
C PRO A 101 -2.56 -17.64 -1.80
N GLN A 102 -2.01 -18.64 -1.11
CA GLN A 102 -2.78 -19.58 -0.29
C GLN A 102 -3.40 -18.88 0.92
N VAL A 103 -2.63 -18.04 1.61
CA VAL A 103 -3.10 -17.29 2.79
C VAL A 103 -4.23 -16.32 2.43
N VAL A 104 -4.19 -15.73 1.25
CA VAL A 104 -5.19 -14.74 0.82
C VAL A 104 -6.29 -15.32 -0.08
N GLU A 105 -6.30 -16.62 -0.33
CA GLU A 105 -7.16 -17.27 -1.33
C GLU A 105 -8.62 -16.87 -1.19
N ASN A 106 -9.17 -16.94 0.02
CA ASN A 106 -10.60 -16.80 0.29
C ASN A 106 -10.96 -15.54 1.09
N ILE A 107 -10.00 -14.67 1.40
CA ILE A 107 -10.27 -13.50 2.26
C ILE A 107 -11.24 -12.47 1.65
N HIS A 108 -11.39 -12.47 0.33
CA HIS A 108 -12.33 -11.60 -0.38
C HIS A 108 -13.80 -11.89 -0.06
N ASN A 109 -14.10 -13.08 0.47
CA ASN A 109 -15.42 -13.47 0.94
C ASN A 109 -15.71 -13.01 2.39
N LEU A 110 -14.71 -12.46 3.08
CA LEU A 110 -14.80 -12.01 4.46
C LEU A 110 -14.89 -10.49 4.53
N GLY A 111 -15.78 -9.99 5.39
CA GLY A 111 -15.84 -8.56 5.70
C GLY A 111 -14.66 -8.08 6.53
N GLY A 112 -14.51 -6.76 6.61
CA GLY A 112 -13.43 -6.14 7.39
C GLY A 112 -12.06 -6.27 6.75
N THR A 113 -11.05 -6.50 7.56
CA THR A 113 -9.66 -6.70 7.12
C THR A 113 -9.00 -7.84 7.89
N MET A 114 -8.38 -8.78 7.19
CA MET A 114 -7.63 -9.87 7.81
C MET A 114 -6.41 -9.40 8.63
N LEU A 115 -5.92 -8.21 8.31
CA LEU A 115 -4.79 -7.60 9.03
C LEU A 115 -5.23 -6.82 10.27
N GLY A 116 -6.54 -6.64 10.46
CA GLY A 116 -7.03 -5.71 11.46
C GLY A 116 -6.67 -4.27 11.14
N SER A 117 -7.13 -3.34 11.94
CA SER A 117 -6.88 -1.93 11.74
C SER A 117 -6.86 -1.20 13.08
N SER A 118 -6.21 -0.05 13.13
CA SER A 118 -6.26 0.87 14.27
C SER A 118 -6.26 2.32 13.80
N ARG A 119 -6.80 3.20 14.64
CA ARG A 119 -6.70 4.64 14.47
C ARG A 119 -5.49 5.18 15.23
N GLY A 120 -4.80 6.17 14.67
CA GLY A 120 -3.61 6.75 15.27
C GLY A 120 -2.42 5.77 15.31
N GLY A 121 -1.55 5.97 16.30
CA GLY A 121 -0.38 5.10 16.48
C GLY A 121 0.77 5.38 15.52
N PHE A 122 0.78 6.53 14.86
CA PHE A 122 1.91 6.93 14.01
C PHE A 122 3.11 7.32 14.89
N LYS A 123 4.19 6.59 14.74
CA LYS A 123 5.48 6.83 15.40
C LYS A 123 6.59 6.60 14.37
N ALA A 124 7.00 7.66 13.69
CA ALA A 124 7.89 7.58 12.54
C ALA A 124 9.16 6.77 12.82
N GLN A 125 9.90 7.10 13.87
CA GLN A 125 11.18 6.45 14.15
C GLN A 125 11.03 4.95 14.43
N GLU A 126 9.99 4.54 15.19
CA GLU A 126 9.75 3.12 15.50
C GLU A 126 9.35 2.35 14.25
N MET A 127 8.54 2.97 13.37
CA MET A 127 8.13 2.39 12.09
C MET A 127 9.34 2.24 11.16
N ILE A 128 10.19 3.26 11.04
CA ILE A 128 11.42 3.21 10.24
C ILE A 128 12.33 2.08 10.73
N ASN A 129 12.53 1.96 12.04
CA ASN A 129 13.36 0.91 12.62
C ASN A 129 12.84 -0.50 12.26
N ALA A 130 11.51 -0.70 12.31
CA ALA A 130 10.90 -1.98 11.94
C ALA A 130 11.04 -2.26 10.43
N ILE A 131 10.79 -1.27 9.58
CA ILE A 131 10.96 -1.34 8.13
C ILE A 131 12.40 -1.74 7.77
N GLN A 132 13.39 -1.06 8.36
CA GLN A 132 14.80 -1.35 8.15
C GLN A 132 15.18 -2.75 8.64
N LYS A 133 14.73 -3.14 9.83
CA LYS A 133 15.02 -4.46 10.42
C LYS A 133 14.46 -5.61 9.58
N MET A 134 13.29 -5.43 8.98
CA MET A 134 12.67 -6.41 8.08
C MET A 134 13.18 -6.28 6.63
N GLY A 135 13.89 -5.20 6.32
CA GLY A 135 14.40 -4.90 5.00
C GLY A 135 13.31 -4.62 3.97
N ILE A 136 12.17 -4.06 4.42
CA ILE A 136 11.06 -3.69 3.53
C ILE A 136 11.49 -2.55 2.62
N ASN A 137 11.29 -2.72 1.33
CA ASN A 137 11.56 -1.70 0.32
C ASN A 137 10.30 -1.29 -0.48
N HIS A 138 9.19 -2.03 -0.31
CA HIS A 138 7.88 -1.65 -0.84
C HIS A 138 6.85 -1.70 0.28
N LEU A 139 6.23 -0.56 0.58
CA LEU A 139 5.22 -0.46 1.63
C LEU A 139 3.87 -0.01 1.05
N TYR A 140 2.85 -0.84 1.19
CA TYR A 140 1.47 -0.58 0.78
C TYR A 140 0.67 -0.22 2.02
N ILE A 141 0.26 1.03 2.12
CA ILE A 141 -0.52 1.55 3.25
C ILE A 141 -1.93 1.87 2.75
N ILE A 142 -2.91 1.17 3.28
CA ILE A 142 -4.31 1.30 2.91
C ILE A 142 -5.04 2.02 4.03
N GLY A 143 -5.62 3.18 3.76
CA GLY A 143 -6.34 3.97 4.76
C GLY A 143 -6.88 5.29 4.19
N GLY A 144 -7.45 6.10 5.06
CA GLY A 144 -7.99 7.42 4.73
C GLY A 144 -7.00 8.57 4.93
N ASP A 145 -7.53 9.80 4.92
CA ASP A 145 -6.73 11.04 4.96
C ASP A 145 -5.74 11.12 6.12
N GLY A 146 -6.17 10.72 7.33
CA GLY A 146 -5.30 10.71 8.50
C GLY A 146 -4.12 9.75 8.35
N THR A 147 -4.34 8.61 7.70
CA THR A 147 -3.29 7.63 7.36
C THR A 147 -2.31 8.23 6.37
N HIS A 148 -2.81 8.84 5.31
CA HIS A 148 -1.97 9.45 4.27
C HIS A 148 -1.16 10.64 4.79
N ARG A 149 -1.71 11.45 5.71
CA ARG A 149 -0.92 12.51 6.39
C ARG A 149 0.23 11.92 7.22
N GLY A 150 0.02 10.77 7.86
CA GLY A 150 1.08 10.07 8.59
C GLY A 150 2.24 9.65 7.67
N ILE A 151 1.95 9.15 6.47
CA ILE A 151 2.98 8.69 5.52
C ILE A 151 3.95 9.81 5.12
N LEU A 152 3.47 11.06 5.05
CA LEU A 152 4.32 12.20 4.70
C LEU A 152 5.42 12.47 5.74
N GLY A 153 5.36 11.83 6.90
CA GLY A 153 6.36 11.91 7.96
C GLY A 153 7.33 10.72 8.01
N LEU A 154 7.21 9.75 7.09
CA LEU A 154 8.15 8.63 6.91
C LEU A 154 9.17 8.97 5.82
#